data_317f140b08736100b320758cc78f75de
#
_entry.id   317f140b08736100b320758cc78f75de
#
_cell.length_a   1.000
_cell.length_b   1.000
_cell.length_c   1.000
_cell.angle_alpha   90.00
_cell.angle_beta   90.00
_cell.angle_gamma   90.00
#
_symmetry.space_group_name_H-M   'P 1'
#
loop_
_entity.id
_entity.type
_entity.pdbx_description
1 polymer ?
#
loop_
_entity_poly.entity_id
_entity_poly.type
_entity_poly.pdbx_seq_one_letter_code
_entity_poly.pdbx_strand_id
1 'polypeptide(L)'
;PRHFVDEGATRDQVPLEACFGPCTVLSVSGILTGEDADEILQFTQPRLLLRGEGSAYLSQSGAFALADGGIALVGTDASSIAPYEDAVLPHQELLLAGVPILEGLDLSGVPDGNYILAAFPLKLEGLEAAPVRAVLLEE
;
A
#
# COMPACT_ATOMS: atom_id res chain seq x y z
N PRO A 1 2.61 11.10 4.54
CA PRO A 1 1.45 11.76 3.91
C PRO A 1 1.65 13.26 3.66
N ARG A 2 1.98 14.07 4.69
CA ARG A 2 2.10 15.52 4.50
C ARG A 2 3.23 15.97 3.57
N HIS A 3 4.25 15.15 3.38
CA HIS A 3 5.34 15.48 2.43
C HIS A 3 4.90 15.34 0.96
N PHE A 4 3.77 14.70 0.69
CA PHE A 4 3.15 14.62 -0.64
C PHE A 4 1.85 15.42 -0.73
N VAL A 5 1.16 15.64 0.40
CA VAL A 5 -0.14 16.30 0.47
C VAL A 5 -0.16 17.23 1.69
N ASP A 6 -0.28 18.54 1.47
CA ASP A 6 -0.21 19.55 2.54
C ASP A 6 -1.22 19.32 3.67
N GLU A 7 -2.43 18.86 3.32
CA GLU A 7 -3.49 18.57 4.28
C GLU A 7 -3.60 17.08 4.60
N GLY A 8 -2.56 16.30 4.28
CA GLY A 8 -2.54 14.88 4.53
C GLY A 8 -2.59 14.54 6.02
N ALA A 9 -3.23 13.43 6.36
CA ALA A 9 -3.28 12.91 7.72
C ALA A 9 -1.87 12.64 8.25
N THR A 10 -1.67 12.92 9.53
CA THR A 10 -0.50 12.44 10.24
C THR A 10 -0.68 10.96 10.58
N ARG A 11 0.40 10.28 10.87
CA ARG A 11 0.38 8.84 11.16
C ARG A 11 -0.56 8.47 12.31
N ASP A 12 -0.66 9.31 13.33
CA ASP A 12 -1.57 9.13 14.45
C ASP A 12 -3.05 9.26 14.08
N GLN A 13 -3.35 9.75 12.87
CA GLN A 13 -4.70 9.89 12.32
C GLN A 13 -5.06 8.76 11.34
N VAL A 14 -4.17 7.78 11.11
CA VAL A 14 -4.46 6.64 10.25
C VAL A 14 -5.51 5.74 10.93
N PRO A 15 -6.61 5.38 10.23
CA PRO A 15 -7.61 4.50 10.82
C PRO A 15 -7.01 3.13 11.14
N LEU A 16 -7.16 2.67 12.37
CA LEU A 16 -6.66 1.36 12.79
C LEU A 16 -7.31 0.20 12.02
N GLU A 17 -8.55 0.38 11.61
CA GLU A 17 -9.29 -0.59 10.81
C GLU A 17 -8.60 -0.91 9.48
N ALA A 18 -7.91 0.08 8.89
CA ALA A 18 -7.14 -0.15 7.67
C ALA A 18 -5.92 -1.05 7.92
N CYS A 19 -5.39 -1.05 9.13
CA CYS A 19 -4.15 -1.74 9.50
C CYS A 19 -4.36 -3.21 9.87
N PHE A 20 -5.59 -3.69 9.96
CA PHE A 20 -5.90 -5.06 10.35
C PHE A 20 -7.05 -5.63 9.52
N GLY A 21 -6.87 -6.81 8.97
CA GLY A 21 -7.94 -7.55 8.30
C GLY A 21 -7.49 -8.30 7.06
N PRO A 22 -8.46 -8.80 6.28
CA PRO A 22 -8.18 -9.58 5.08
C PRO A 22 -7.25 -8.85 4.10
N CYS A 23 -6.28 -9.61 3.59
CA CYS A 23 -5.17 -9.12 2.78
C CYS A 23 -4.83 -10.13 1.69
N THR A 24 -4.46 -9.64 0.52
CA THR A 24 -3.90 -10.46 -0.55
C THR A 24 -2.44 -10.10 -0.76
N VAL A 25 -1.57 -11.09 -0.82
CA VAL A 25 -0.20 -10.95 -1.32
C VAL A 25 -0.19 -11.39 -2.78
N LEU A 26 0.33 -10.54 -3.65
CA LEU A 26 0.33 -10.78 -5.09
C LEU A 26 1.71 -10.50 -5.68
N SER A 27 2.25 -11.46 -6.43
CA SER A 27 3.45 -11.26 -7.23
C SER A 27 3.15 -10.35 -8.43
N VAL A 28 3.96 -9.32 -8.59
CA VAL A 28 3.80 -8.32 -9.65
C VAL A 28 5.17 -7.98 -10.24
N SER A 29 5.19 -7.35 -11.42
CA SER A 29 6.42 -6.87 -12.04
C SER A 29 6.18 -5.59 -12.81
N GLY A 30 7.22 -4.75 -12.91
CA GLY A 30 7.18 -3.53 -13.68
C GLY A 30 6.31 -2.44 -13.07
N ILE A 31 5.80 -1.56 -13.91
CA ILE A 31 4.96 -0.45 -13.51
C ILE A 31 3.51 -0.81 -13.79
N LEU A 32 2.69 -0.90 -12.75
CA LEU A 32 1.28 -1.26 -12.83
C LEU A 32 0.44 -0.06 -13.26
N THR A 33 -0.31 -0.23 -14.33
CA THR A 33 -1.21 0.77 -14.90
C THR A 33 -2.60 0.70 -14.25
N GLY A 34 -3.49 1.64 -14.61
CA GLY A 34 -4.89 1.58 -14.18
C GLY A 34 -5.61 0.32 -14.65
N GLU A 35 -5.30 -0.16 -15.85
CA GLU A 35 -5.86 -1.41 -16.38
C GLU A 35 -5.40 -2.61 -15.56
N ASP A 36 -4.12 -2.67 -15.20
CA ASP A 36 -3.57 -3.71 -14.32
C ASP A 36 -4.26 -3.69 -12.95
N ALA A 37 -4.43 -2.50 -12.37
CA ALA A 37 -5.09 -2.33 -11.08
C ALA A 37 -6.56 -2.75 -11.11
N ASP A 38 -7.29 -2.39 -12.15
CA ASP A 38 -8.69 -2.80 -12.31
C ASP A 38 -8.82 -4.33 -12.38
N GLU A 39 -7.91 -4.99 -13.07
CA GLU A 39 -7.88 -6.46 -13.15
C GLU A 39 -7.57 -7.07 -11.78
N ILE A 40 -6.57 -6.55 -11.06
CA ILE A 40 -6.17 -7.02 -9.74
C ILE A 40 -7.33 -6.90 -8.74
N LEU A 41 -8.07 -5.79 -8.76
CA LEU A 41 -9.18 -5.55 -7.85
C LEU A 41 -10.32 -6.57 -7.97
N GLN A 42 -10.42 -7.28 -9.08
CA GLN A 42 -11.48 -8.27 -9.29
C GLN A 42 -11.35 -9.50 -8.38
N PHE A 43 -10.14 -9.78 -7.85
CA PHE A 43 -9.89 -11.01 -7.08
C PHE A 43 -9.13 -10.77 -5.77
N THR A 44 -8.81 -9.53 -5.41
CA THR A 44 -8.03 -9.25 -4.21
C THR A 44 -8.89 -8.77 -3.04
N GLN A 45 -8.36 -8.97 -1.85
CA GLN A 45 -8.93 -8.46 -0.61
C GLN A 45 -8.73 -6.95 -0.50
N PRO A 46 -9.41 -6.26 0.46
CA PRO A 46 -9.30 -4.81 0.60
C PRO A 46 -7.90 -4.30 0.94
N ARG A 47 -7.03 -5.15 1.47
CA ARG A 47 -5.62 -4.84 1.71
C ARG A 47 -4.78 -5.61 0.72
N LEU A 48 -3.87 -4.93 0.05
CA LEU A 48 -3.09 -5.51 -1.05
C LEU A 48 -1.60 -5.29 -0.81
N LEU A 49 -0.84 -6.38 -0.75
CA LEU A 49 0.63 -6.31 -0.67
C LEU A 49 1.23 -6.79 -1.98
N LEU A 50 1.98 -5.92 -2.61
CA LEU A 50 2.62 -6.15 -3.90
C LEU A 50 4.03 -6.69 -3.68
N ARG A 51 4.28 -7.91 -4.12
CA ARG A 51 5.60 -8.53 -4.08
C ARG A 51 6.23 -8.44 -5.46
N GLY A 52 7.15 -7.49 -5.62
CA GLY A 52 7.85 -7.23 -6.88
C GLY A 52 9.36 -7.42 -6.77
N GLU A 53 9.82 -8.06 -5.70
CA GLU A 53 11.26 -8.23 -5.43
C GLU A 53 12.00 -6.88 -5.43
N GLY A 54 11.34 -5.85 -4.90
CA GLY A 54 11.88 -4.50 -4.78
C GLY A 54 11.83 -3.65 -6.05
N SER A 55 11.20 -4.13 -7.13
CA SER A 55 11.24 -3.46 -8.44
C SER A 55 9.91 -3.31 -9.15
N ALA A 56 8.79 -3.50 -8.46
CA ALA A 56 7.46 -3.22 -9.00
C ALA A 56 6.89 -1.94 -8.38
N TYR A 57 6.19 -1.15 -9.18
CA TYR A 57 5.71 0.18 -8.79
C TYR A 57 4.32 0.45 -9.34
N LEU A 58 3.62 1.41 -8.76
CA LEU A 58 2.37 1.94 -9.30
C LEU A 58 2.62 3.18 -10.14
N SER A 59 2.00 3.25 -11.31
CA SER A 59 1.83 4.51 -12.03
C SER A 59 0.77 5.37 -11.35
N GLN A 60 0.62 6.63 -11.76
CA GLN A 60 -0.46 7.49 -11.29
C GLN A 60 -1.84 6.83 -11.54
N SER A 61 -2.07 6.32 -12.76
CA SER A 61 -3.34 5.67 -13.11
C SER A 61 -3.57 4.39 -12.32
N GLY A 62 -2.51 3.62 -12.02
CA GLY A 62 -2.59 2.44 -11.17
C GLY A 62 -2.98 2.79 -9.74
N ALA A 63 -2.35 3.80 -9.17
CA ALA A 63 -2.67 4.28 -7.83
C ALA A 63 -4.10 4.83 -7.75
N PHE A 64 -4.50 5.64 -8.74
CA PHE A 64 -5.87 6.15 -8.83
C PHE A 64 -6.90 5.01 -8.87
N ALA A 65 -6.68 4.01 -9.73
CA ALA A 65 -7.61 2.89 -9.88
C ALA A 65 -7.76 2.08 -8.58
N LEU A 66 -6.66 1.84 -7.85
CA LEU A 66 -6.73 1.18 -6.54
C LEU A 66 -7.54 2.01 -5.55
N ALA A 67 -7.27 3.30 -5.47
CA ALA A 67 -7.98 4.22 -4.56
C ALA A 67 -9.46 4.31 -4.89
N ASP A 68 -9.81 4.50 -6.16
CA ASP A 68 -11.19 4.59 -6.64
C ASP A 68 -11.93 3.26 -6.45
N GLY A 69 -11.24 2.15 -6.55
CA GLY A 69 -11.78 0.82 -6.32
C GLY A 69 -11.99 0.43 -4.86
N GLY A 70 -11.68 1.33 -3.92
CA GLY A 70 -11.96 1.14 -2.49
C GLY A 70 -10.93 0.32 -1.73
N ILE A 71 -9.69 0.25 -2.22
CA ILE A 71 -8.62 -0.41 -1.46
C ILE A 71 -8.44 0.26 -0.09
N ALA A 72 -8.29 -0.52 0.97
CA ALA A 72 -8.16 0.00 2.32
C ALA A 72 -6.71 0.29 2.70
N LEU A 73 -5.77 -0.46 2.13
CA LEU A 73 -4.34 -0.32 2.38
C LEU A 73 -3.58 -0.95 1.21
N VAL A 74 -2.47 -0.36 0.81
CA VAL A 74 -1.54 -0.96 -0.14
C VAL A 74 -0.13 -1.00 0.44
N GLY A 75 0.58 -2.08 0.18
CA GLY A 75 1.97 -2.26 0.60
C GLY A 75 2.84 -2.79 -0.52
N THR A 76 4.15 -2.61 -0.37
CA THR A 76 5.14 -3.07 -1.33
C THR A 76 6.43 -3.50 -0.63
N ASP A 77 7.13 -4.45 -1.24
CA ASP A 77 8.50 -4.81 -0.85
C ASP A 77 9.56 -3.88 -1.45
N ALA A 78 9.16 -2.96 -2.34
CA ALA A 78 10.04 -1.90 -2.81
C ALA A 78 10.21 -0.81 -1.73
N SER A 79 11.26 0.00 -1.83
CA SER A 79 11.48 1.12 -0.94
C SER A 79 10.46 2.25 -1.13
N SER A 80 9.78 2.28 -2.27
CA SER A 80 8.68 3.20 -2.58
C SER A 80 7.61 2.50 -3.39
N ILE A 81 6.35 2.89 -3.19
CA ILE A 81 5.22 2.38 -3.98
C ILE A 81 5.26 2.91 -5.42
N ALA A 82 5.98 3.99 -5.67
CA ALA A 82 6.07 4.66 -6.95
C ALA A 82 7.51 4.72 -7.48
N PRO A 83 7.71 4.78 -8.81
CA PRO A 83 9.04 4.93 -9.39
C PRO A 83 9.68 6.25 -8.94
N TYR A 84 11.01 6.27 -8.82
CA TYR A 84 11.76 7.45 -8.38
C TYR A 84 11.47 8.69 -9.25
N GLU A 85 11.40 8.49 -10.57
CA GLU A 85 11.17 9.57 -11.53
C GLU A 85 9.76 10.16 -11.50
N ASP A 86 8.80 9.44 -10.91
CA ASP A 86 7.40 9.87 -10.84
C ASP A 86 6.78 9.43 -9.50
N ALA A 87 7.41 9.87 -8.41
CA ALA A 87 7.00 9.44 -7.08
C ALA A 87 5.79 10.22 -6.53
N VAL A 88 5.63 11.49 -6.92
CA VAL A 88 4.67 12.40 -6.29
C VAL A 88 3.23 12.00 -6.60
N LEU A 89 2.89 11.85 -7.88
CA LEU A 89 1.50 11.65 -8.30
C LEU A 89 0.89 10.35 -7.78
N PRO A 90 1.56 9.19 -7.87
CA PRO A 90 0.99 7.96 -7.31
C PRO A 90 0.77 8.04 -5.80
N HIS A 91 1.69 8.64 -5.05
CA HIS A 91 1.51 8.83 -3.62
C HIS A 91 0.30 9.74 -3.33
N GLN A 92 0.14 10.84 -4.08
CA GLN A 92 -0.99 11.75 -3.91
C GLN A 92 -2.33 11.07 -4.18
N GLU A 93 -2.43 10.26 -5.23
CA GLU A 93 -3.67 9.53 -5.54
C GLU A 93 -4.12 8.65 -4.37
N LEU A 94 -3.20 7.94 -3.73
CA LEU A 94 -3.51 7.08 -2.60
C LEU A 94 -3.79 7.89 -1.32
N LEU A 95 -2.94 8.85 -1.00
CA LEU A 95 -3.01 9.59 0.26
C LEU A 95 -4.20 10.54 0.32
N LEU A 96 -4.58 11.17 -0.79
CA LEU A 96 -5.78 12.00 -0.88
C LEU A 96 -7.06 11.18 -0.69
N ALA A 97 -7.02 9.91 -1.08
CA ALA A 97 -8.14 8.98 -0.84
C ALA A 97 -8.12 8.37 0.56
N GLY A 98 -7.15 8.71 1.41
CA GLY A 98 -7.02 8.19 2.76
C GLY A 98 -6.46 6.77 2.83
N VAL A 99 -5.78 6.29 1.80
CA VAL A 99 -5.21 4.95 1.74
C VAL A 99 -3.82 4.92 2.37
N PRO A 100 -3.60 4.20 3.47
CA PRO A 100 -2.25 4.01 4.03
C PRO A 100 -1.35 3.23 3.08
N ILE A 101 -0.08 3.58 3.06
CA ILE A 101 0.95 2.95 2.23
C ILE A 101 2.01 2.34 3.13
N LEU A 102 2.30 1.05 2.95
CA LEU A 102 3.42 0.35 3.58
C LEU A 102 4.54 0.19 2.55
N GLU A 103 5.75 0.59 2.89
CA GLU A 103 6.91 0.51 2.01
C GLU A 103 8.05 -0.25 2.69
N GLY A 104 8.91 -0.88 1.89
CA GLY A 104 10.06 -1.63 2.40
C GLY A 104 9.70 -2.90 3.16
N LEU A 105 8.59 -3.56 2.81
CA LEU A 105 8.21 -4.83 3.41
C LEU A 105 9.18 -5.95 3.00
N ASP A 106 9.41 -6.90 3.89
CA ASP A 106 10.08 -8.15 3.53
C ASP A 106 9.00 -9.21 3.23
N LEU A 107 8.72 -9.41 1.96
CA LEU A 107 7.78 -10.42 1.47
C LEU A 107 8.49 -11.68 0.91
N SER A 108 9.79 -11.80 1.12
CA SER A 108 10.55 -12.96 0.67
C SER A 108 10.01 -14.23 1.32
N GLY A 109 9.81 -15.26 0.52
CA GLY A 109 9.28 -16.53 1.01
C GLY A 109 7.79 -16.53 1.36
N VAL A 110 7.07 -15.44 1.14
CA VAL A 110 5.61 -15.38 1.35
C VAL A 110 4.92 -15.77 0.04
N PRO A 111 4.18 -16.88 -0.03
CA PRO A 111 3.45 -17.26 -1.24
C PRO A 111 2.32 -16.26 -1.55
N ASP A 112 1.98 -16.14 -2.83
CA ASP A 112 0.76 -15.46 -3.23
C ASP A 112 -0.46 -16.11 -2.57
N GLY A 113 -1.38 -15.31 -2.11
CA GLY A 113 -2.58 -15.82 -1.44
C GLY A 113 -3.21 -14.83 -0.50
N ASN A 114 -4.23 -15.30 0.21
CA ASN A 114 -4.96 -14.49 1.16
C ASN A 114 -4.52 -14.79 2.59
N TYR A 115 -4.42 -13.73 3.37
CA TYR A 115 -3.95 -13.73 4.76
C TYR A 115 -4.78 -12.75 5.58
N ILE A 116 -4.52 -12.70 6.87
CA ILE A 116 -4.91 -11.59 7.72
C ILE A 116 -3.68 -10.75 7.99
N LEU A 117 -3.73 -9.46 7.64
CA LEU A 117 -2.66 -8.50 7.91
C LEU A 117 -2.88 -7.83 9.27
N ALA A 118 -1.80 -7.72 10.04
CA ALA A 118 -1.71 -6.83 11.19
C ALA A 118 -0.48 -5.94 11.01
N ALA A 119 -0.68 -4.63 10.86
CA ALA A 119 0.39 -3.69 10.52
C ALA A 119 0.15 -2.34 11.21
N PHE A 120 0.09 -2.34 12.54
CA PHE A 120 -0.17 -1.13 13.32
C PHE A 120 1.09 -0.26 13.41
N PRO A 121 1.03 1.02 12.98
CA PRO A 121 2.15 1.94 13.14
C PRO A 121 2.35 2.30 14.61
N LEU A 122 3.59 2.63 14.98
CA LEU A 122 3.86 3.23 16.28
C LEU A 122 3.09 4.55 16.39
N LYS A 123 2.46 4.77 17.55
CA LYS A 123 1.70 6.00 17.82
C LYS A 123 2.65 7.12 18.22
N LEU A 124 3.23 7.78 17.23
CA LEU A 124 4.10 8.94 17.40
C LEU A 124 3.36 10.17 16.87
N GLU A 125 2.92 11.03 17.78
CA GLU A 125 2.08 12.19 17.43
C GLU A 125 2.76 13.14 16.46
N GLY A 126 1.99 13.64 15.49
CA GLY A 126 2.44 14.67 14.55
C GLY A 126 3.42 14.21 13.49
N LEU A 127 3.82 12.94 13.45
CA LEU A 127 4.73 12.43 12.44
C LEU A 127 3.98 11.95 11.19
N GLU A 128 4.61 12.12 10.04
CA GLU A 128 4.05 11.72 8.75
C GLU A 128 4.20 10.24 8.47
N ALA A 129 5.23 9.62 9.03
CA ALA A 129 5.53 8.21 8.86
C ALA A 129 6.03 7.60 10.16
N ALA A 130 5.90 6.31 10.31
CA ALA A 130 6.38 5.56 11.47
C ALA A 130 6.82 4.17 11.05
N PRO A 131 7.78 3.57 11.76
CA PRO A 131 8.08 2.15 11.61
C PRO A 131 6.87 1.31 11.91
N VAL A 132 6.71 0.23 11.13
CA VAL A 132 5.62 -0.75 11.29
C VAL A 132 6.23 -2.13 11.29
N ARG A 133 5.83 -2.98 12.22
CA ARG A 133 6.03 -4.41 12.11
C ARG A 133 4.80 -5.03 11.51
N ALA A 134 4.85 -5.37 10.22
CA ALA A 134 3.78 -6.05 9.53
C ALA A 134 3.86 -7.55 9.78
N VAL A 135 2.73 -8.16 10.09
CA VAL A 135 2.61 -9.60 10.34
C VAL A 135 1.46 -10.13 9.49
N LEU A 136 1.69 -11.24 8.83
CA LEU A 136 0.66 -12.00 8.11
C LEU A 136 0.31 -13.25 8.90
N LEU A 137 -0.99 -13.44 9.12
CA LEU A 137 -1.55 -14.62 9.76
C LEU A 137 -2.20 -15.49 8.69
N GLU A 138 -1.89 -16.78 8.68
CA GLU A 138 -2.58 -17.75 7.84
C GLU A 138 -3.97 -18.04 8.41
N GLU A 139 -4.91 -18.22 7.54
CA GLU A 139 -6.27 -18.64 7.91
C GLU A 139 -6.35 -20.15 8.12
#